data_01b397f1a7e09f0b0369bc7ef4b78342
#
_entry.id   01b397f1a7e09f0b0369bc7ef4b78342
#
_cell.length_a   1.000
_cell.length_b   1.000
_cell.length_c   1.000
_cell.angle_alpha   90.00
_cell.angle_beta   90.00
_cell.angle_gamma   90.00
#
_symmetry.space_group_name_H-M   'P 1'
#
loop_
_entity.id
_entity.type
_entity.pdbx_description
1 polymer ?
#
loop_
_entity_poly.entity_id
_entity_poly.type
_entity_poly.pdbx_seq_one_letter_code
_entity_poly.pdbx_strand_id
1 'polypeptide(L)'
;MRKVYKTFSKISSPCLFDSQTRQECLEALDSPLAKLTEAFNFEKYRAEIVDCIKREVAKKKISNQEPSKSSPQLFSELELPSVSPRDSIRLHRKDARGRRAFDPVLMFTIVMFGVLYRLSDDELAFRLRDSASFMIFLGLTENDRISRQSIWQYREYFTNGGLCESLARRHIEELTDTGLIGNAARILDGSFVEARKQRNTREENDLIKKQGKTAQDLWGTNPYKARQKDTDARWTKKGNERHFGYKIHALVDELAKFVIFSHVTPANVHDSQVLEAVLGDEDQGMEFLADSAYSGAKQLEIIESFGMTPVVCEKGTSKTPLTEEQKKNNRAKASRRCRIEHVFGFIENSMGGSFVRCVGLKRTTAYQWLTVFAYNLSRQVQLQG
;
A
#
# COMPACT_ATOMS: atom_id res chain seq x y z
N MET A 1 49.80 16.67 -3.75
CA MET A 1 48.58 17.47 -4.04
C MET A 1 47.75 17.60 -2.77
N ARG A 2 47.67 18.76 -2.14
CA ARG A 2 46.81 19.03 -0.97
C ARG A 2 45.36 19.10 -1.47
N LYS A 3 44.47 18.19 -0.98
CA LYS A 3 43.04 18.31 -1.19
C LYS A 3 42.54 19.56 -0.46
N VAL A 4 42.17 20.58 -1.22
CA VAL A 4 41.50 21.78 -0.70
C VAL A 4 40.04 21.37 -0.46
N TYR A 5 39.66 21.18 0.79
CA TYR A 5 38.26 21.05 1.15
C TYR A 5 37.63 22.45 1.05
N LYS A 6 36.53 22.56 0.27
CA LYS A 6 35.72 23.78 0.28
C LYS A 6 35.18 23.98 1.70
N THR A 7 35.61 25.06 2.33
CA THR A 7 35.01 25.52 3.59
C THR A 7 33.52 25.80 3.35
N PHE A 8 32.66 25.37 4.27
CA PHE A 8 31.26 25.78 4.33
C PHE A 8 31.22 27.32 4.47
N SER A 9 31.17 28.06 3.38
CA SER A 9 30.85 29.49 3.42
C SER A 9 29.32 29.58 3.61
N LYS A 10 28.89 30.45 4.52
CA LYS A 10 27.48 30.86 4.63
C LYS A 10 26.98 31.21 3.24
N ILE A 11 25.88 30.59 2.84
CA ILE A 11 25.21 30.88 1.58
C ILE A 11 24.99 32.38 1.49
N SER A 12 25.41 32.99 0.38
CA SER A 12 25.11 34.37 0.01
C SER A 12 23.62 34.64 0.22
N SER A 13 23.27 35.86 0.61
CA SER A 13 21.90 36.31 0.82
C SER A 13 21.02 35.83 -0.36
N PRO A 14 19.85 35.21 -0.12
CA PRO A 14 19.02 34.69 -1.19
C PRO A 14 18.64 35.80 -2.16
N CYS A 15 18.87 35.56 -3.45
CA CYS A 15 18.46 36.43 -4.54
C CYS A 15 16.96 36.29 -4.82
N LEU A 16 16.30 37.32 -5.30
CA LEU A 16 14.89 37.36 -5.64
C LEU A 16 14.49 36.24 -6.63
N PHE A 17 15.40 35.75 -7.44
CA PHE A 17 15.19 34.72 -8.48
C PHE A 17 15.70 33.33 -8.10
N ASP A 18 16.24 33.12 -6.90
CA ASP A 18 16.81 31.82 -6.48
C ASP A 18 15.78 30.69 -6.48
N SER A 19 14.53 31.00 -6.17
CA SER A 19 13.45 30.01 -6.19
C SER A 19 13.08 29.59 -7.62
N GLN A 20 13.05 30.53 -8.57
CA GLN A 20 12.75 30.27 -9.98
C GLN A 20 13.90 29.48 -10.64
N THR A 21 15.14 29.90 -10.44
CA THR A 21 16.32 29.18 -10.93
C THR A 21 16.43 27.78 -10.35
N ARG A 22 16.07 27.61 -9.07
CA ARG A 22 16.04 26.29 -8.42
C ARG A 22 14.96 25.40 -9.01
N GLN A 23 13.80 25.95 -9.32
CA GLN A 23 12.71 25.20 -9.96
C GLN A 23 13.11 24.75 -11.37
N GLU A 24 13.66 25.63 -12.20
CA GLU A 24 14.17 25.33 -13.54
C GLU A 24 15.26 24.24 -13.50
N CYS A 25 16.20 24.35 -12.54
CA CYS A 25 17.22 23.31 -12.34
C CYS A 25 16.62 21.96 -11.94
N LEU A 26 15.58 21.93 -11.12
CA LEU A 26 14.92 20.69 -10.69
C LEU A 26 14.05 20.08 -11.80
N GLU A 27 13.40 20.90 -12.62
CA GLU A 27 12.66 20.48 -13.79
C GLU A 27 13.58 19.88 -14.88
N ALA A 28 14.80 20.41 -14.99
CA ALA A 28 15.83 19.89 -15.89
C ALA A 28 16.47 18.57 -15.42
N LEU A 29 16.28 18.17 -14.16
CA LEU A 29 16.75 16.90 -13.66
C LEU A 29 15.82 15.77 -14.12
N ASP A 30 16.42 14.67 -14.60
CA ASP A 30 15.69 13.42 -14.88
C ASP A 30 15.21 12.80 -13.56
N SER A 31 14.18 13.40 -12.98
CA SER A 31 13.65 13.04 -11.68
C SER A 31 12.69 11.85 -11.81
N PRO A 32 12.79 10.83 -10.94
CA PRO A 32 11.78 9.76 -10.86
C PRO A 32 10.35 10.28 -10.69
N LEU A 33 10.18 11.44 -10.04
CA LEU A 33 8.88 12.07 -9.87
C LEU A 33 8.36 12.69 -11.17
N ALA A 34 9.23 13.28 -12.01
CA ALA A 34 8.85 13.78 -13.32
C ALA A 34 8.34 12.63 -14.21
N LYS A 35 9.07 11.52 -14.28
CA LYS A 35 8.64 10.32 -15.00
C LYS A 35 7.29 9.77 -14.50
N LEU A 36 7.06 9.82 -13.20
CA LEU A 36 5.79 9.43 -12.62
C LEU A 36 4.63 10.34 -13.07
N THR A 37 4.88 11.66 -13.19
CA THR A 37 3.87 12.62 -13.66
C THR A 37 3.51 12.39 -15.12
N GLU A 38 4.50 12.10 -15.95
CA GLU A 38 4.32 11.83 -17.37
C GLU A 38 3.58 10.51 -17.61
N ALA A 39 3.93 9.48 -16.81
CA ALA A 39 3.36 8.14 -16.96
C ALA A 39 1.95 8.00 -16.37
N PHE A 40 1.54 8.87 -15.44
CA PHE A 40 0.32 8.64 -14.69
C PHE A 40 -0.45 9.90 -14.29
N ASN A 41 -1.73 9.94 -14.67
CA ASN A 41 -2.65 11.01 -14.30
C ASN A 41 -3.60 10.57 -13.18
N PHE A 42 -3.38 11.05 -11.95
CA PHE A 42 -4.24 10.77 -10.79
C PHE A 42 -5.63 11.37 -10.88
N GLU A 43 -5.83 12.40 -11.71
CA GLU A 43 -7.13 13.07 -11.88
C GLU A 43 -8.23 12.14 -12.41
N LYS A 44 -7.87 11.10 -13.15
CA LYS A 44 -8.82 10.09 -13.64
C LYS A 44 -9.60 9.38 -12.53
N TYR A 45 -9.11 9.40 -11.31
CA TYR A 45 -9.73 8.79 -10.12
C TYR A 45 -10.49 9.78 -9.25
N ARG A 46 -10.57 11.06 -9.65
CA ARG A 46 -11.19 12.13 -8.84
C ARG A 46 -12.60 11.79 -8.37
N ALA A 47 -13.46 11.30 -9.25
CA ALA A 47 -14.84 10.98 -8.90
C ALA A 47 -14.92 9.95 -7.76
N GLU A 48 -14.19 8.85 -7.85
CA GLU A 48 -14.17 7.79 -6.85
C GLU A 48 -13.61 8.27 -5.51
N ILE A 49 -12.52 9.06 -5.55
CA ILE A 49 -11.89 9.61 -4.34
C ILE A 49 -12.86 10.56 -3.63
N VAL A 50 -13.52 11.44 -4.36
CA VAL A 50 -14.51 12.39 -3.82
C VAL A 50 -15.70 11.65 -3.23
N ASP A 51 -16.27 10.68 -3.92
CA ASP A 51 -17.41 9.90 -3.45
C ASP A 51 -17.09 9.07 -2.21
N CYS A 52 -15.89 8.50 -2.14
CA CYS A 52 -15.41 7.83 -0.95
C CYS A 52 -15.41 8.76 0.26
N ILE A 53 -14.81 9.95 0.13
CA ILE A 53 -14.74 10.93 1.22
C ILE A 53 -16.14 11.41 1.63
N LYS A 54 -17.02 11.71 0.67
CA LYS A 54 -18.40 12.13 0.95
C LYS A 54 -19.15 11.08 1.78
N ARG A 55 -19.06 9.80 1.38
CA ARG A 55 -19.68 8.68 2.11
C ARG A 55 -19.16 8.55 3.54
N GLU A 56 -17.85 8.64 3.74
CA GLU A 56 -17.25 8.49 5.06
C GLU A 56 -17.53 9.69 5.98
N VAL A 57 -17.62 10.90 5.45
CA VAL A 57 -18.03 12.08 6.19
C VAL A 57 -19.51 12.00 6.60
N ALA A 58 -20.38 11.51 5.71
CA ALA A 58 -21.80 11.31 6.02
C ALA A 58 -21.99 10.28 7.15
N LYS A 59 -21.27 9.15 7.11
CA LYS A 59 -21.30 8.14 8.20
C LYS A 59 -20.89 8.73 9.56
N LYS A 60 -19.85 9.56 9.60
CA LYS A 60 -19.42 10.25 10.84
C LYS A 60 -20.45 11.23 11.37
N LYS A 61 -21.19 11.93 10.50
CA LYS A 61 -22.29 12.83 10.94
C LYS A 61 -23.42 12.06 11.61
N ILE A 62 -23.79 10.90 11.07
CA ILE A 62 -24.85 10.04 11.62
C ILE A 62 -24.42 9.47 12.98
N SER A 63 -23.17 9.02 13.12
CA SER A 63 -22.66 8.46 14.40
C SER A 63 -22.47 9.50 15.50
N ASN A 64 -22.35 10.79 15.16
CA ASN A 64 -22.15 11.89 16.10
C ASN A 64 -23.47 12.66 16.42
N GLN A 65 -24.64 12.13 16.05
CA GLN A 65 -25.94 12.75 16.37
C GLN A 65 -26.42 12.49 17.81
N GLU A 66 -25.51 12.42 18.80
CA GLU A 66 -25.79 12.88 20.16
C GLU A 66 -25.36 14.36 20.27
N PRO A 67 -26.11 15.22 20.99
CA PRO A 67 -26.02 16.66 20.79
C PRO A 67 -24.81 17.29 21.46
N SER A 68 -23.73 17.43 20.74
CA SER A 68 -22.66 18.38 21.05
C SER A 68 -22.39 19.30 19.86
N LYS A 69 -22.51 20.60 20.13
CA LYS A 69 -22.34 21.71 19.20
C LYS A 69 -21.02 21.64 18.44
N SER A 70 -21.09 21.98 17.13
CA SER A 70 -20.00 22.24 16.20
C SER A 70 -19.28 21.02 15.58
N SER A 71 -19.89 20.44 14.55
CA SER A 71 -19.15 19.71 13.50
C SER A 71 -19.22 20.51 12.20
N PRO A 72 -18.09 20.76 11.51
CA PRO A 72 -18.12 21.51 10.26
C PRO A 72 -18.82 20.70 9.17
N GLN A 73 -19.72 21.32 8.46
CA GLN A 73 -20.32 20.83 7.23
C GLN A 73 -19.24 20.82 6.11
N LEU A 74 -18.32 19.84 6.14
CA LEU A 74 -17.10 19.95 5.33
C LEU A 74 -17.29 19.54 3.85
N PHE A 75 -18.28 18.71 3.52
CA PHE A 75 -18.39 18.13 2.18
C PHE A 75 -19.80 18.00 1.60
N SER A 76 -20.84 18.54 2.24
CA SER A 76 -22.23 18.38 1.77
C SER A 76 -22.59 19.25 0.53
N GLU A 77 -21.75 20.23 0.17
CA GLU A 77 -22.01 21.21 -0.89
C GLU A 77 -20.77 21.43 -1.78
N LEU A 78 -20.03 20.36 -2.10
CA LEU A 78 -18.91 20.45 -3.01
C LEU A 78 -19.39 20.41 -4.46
N GLU A 79 -19.50 21.57 -5.08
CA GLU A 79 -19.47 21.68 -6.53
C GLU A 79 -18.04 21.38 -6.99
N LEU A 80 -17.88 20.41 -7.90
CA LEU A 80 -16.61 20.11 -8.52
C LEU A 80 -16.23 21.29 -9.43
N PRO A 81 -15.12 21.99 -9.19
CA PRO A 81 -14.66 23.00 -10.13
C PRO A 81 -14.18 22.31 -11.42
N SER A 82 -14.58 22.84 -12.53
CA SER A 82 -14.09 22.50 -13.89
C SER A 82 -12.68 23.05 -14.15
N VAL A 83 -11.92 23.41 -13.11
CA VAL A 83 -10.67 24.16 -13.20
C VAL A 83 -9.49 23.24 -12.90
N SER A 84 -8.42 23.43 -13.67
CA SER A 84 -7.14 22.74 -13.55
C SER A 84 -6.64 22.64 -12.09
N PRO A 85 -6.07 21.49 -11.69
CA PRO A 85 -5.62 21.22 -10.29
C PRO A 85 -4.56 22.20 -9.76
N ARG A 86 -3.96 22.99 -10.63
CA ARG A 86 -2.88 23.94 -10.29
C ARG A 86 -3.35 25.21 -9.57
N ASP A 87 -4.66 25.54 -9.64
CA ASP A 87 -5.13 26.86 -9.19
C ASP A 87 -5.59 26.92 -7.73
N SER A 88 -5.88 25.82 -7.07
CA SER A 88 -6.01 25.80 -5.60
C SER A 88 -5.94 24.38 -5.03
N ILE A 89 -5.02 24.16 -4.11
CA ILE A 89 -4.92 22.93 -3.32
C ILE A 89 -6.06 22.81 -2.29
N ARG A 90 -6.97 23.77 -2.26
CA ARG A 90 -8.14 23.83 -1.38
C ARG A 90 -9.39 24.09 -2.17
N LEU A 91 -10.40 23.28 -1.89
CA LEU A 91 -11.72 23.41 -2.50
C LEU A 91 -12.42 24.70 -2.06
N HIS A 92 -13.02 25.42 -3.02
CA HIS A 92 -13.87 26.59 -2.73
C HIS A 92 -15.18 26.15 -2.08
N ARG A 93 -15.60 26.85 -1.04
CA ARG A 93 -16.92 26.76 -0.41
C ARG A 93 -17.71 28.00 -0.72
N LYS A 94 -19.03 27.85 -1.01
CA LYS A 94 -19.95 28.99 -1.16
C LYS A 94 -20.20 29.71 0.16
N ASP A 95 -20.21 28.97 1.31
CA ASP A 95 -20.39 29.54 2.65
C ASP A 95 -19.13 29.36 3.50
N ALA A 96 -18.45 30.46 3.78
CA ALA A 96 -17.08 30.49 4.26
C ALA A 96 -16.94 30.54 5.78
N ARG A 97 -17.55 29.62 6.54
CA ARG A 97 -17.20 29.43 7.96
C ARG A 97 -16.31 28.21 8.11
N GLY A 98 -15.03 28.42 8.48
CA GLY A 98 -14.07 27.38 8.78
C GLY A 98 -12.97 27.19 7.71
N ARG A 99 -11.96 26.33 8.04
CA ARG A 99 -10.84 26.04 7.16
C ARG A 99 -11.30 25.21 5.96
N ARG A 100 -10.91 25.61 4.75
CA ARG A 100 -11.22 24.89 3.52
C ARG A 100 -10.59 23.49 3.52
N ALA A 101 -11.29 22.51 2.96
CA ALA A 101 -10.76 21.16 2.77
C ALA A 101 -9.64 21.16 1.74
N PHE A 102 -8.68 20.26 1.91
CA PHE A 102 -7.69 20.00 0.87
C PHE A 102 -8.31 19.26 -0.30
N ASP A 103 -7.70 19.43 -1.49
CA ASP A 103 -8.09 18.66 -2.66
C ASP A 103 -7.97 17.16 -2.41
N PRO A 104 -9.02 16.36 -2.68
CA PRO A 104 -9.02 14.92 -2.44
C PRO A 104 -7.96 14.14 -3.22
N VAL A 105 -7.70 14.49 -4.48
CA VAL A 105 -6.70 13.82 -5.32
C VAL A 105 -5.30 14.13 -4.82
N LEU A 106 -5.02 15.39 -4.48
CA LEU A 106 -3.77 15.78 -3.83
C LEU A 106 -3.52 14.97 -2.56
N MET A 107 -4.53 14.82 -1.69
CA MET A 107 -4.38 14.09 -0.44
C MET A 107 -4.18 12.58 -0.66
N PHE A 108 -4.80 12.00 -1.68
CA PHE A 108 -4.54 10.62 -2.07
C PHE A 108 -3.10 10.44 -2.56
N THR A 109 -2.63 11.33 -3.44
CA THR A 109 -1.25 11.32 -3.95
C THR A 109 -0.23 11.47 -2.81
N ILE A 110 -0.50 12.34 -1.83
CA ILE A 110 0.35 12.51 -0.65
C ILE A 110 0.40 11.22 0.18
N VAL A 111 -0.74 10.59 0.45
CA VAL A 111 -0.79 9.33 1.22
C VAL A 111 -0.04 8.22 0.49
N MET A 112 -0.17 8.13 -0.84
CA MET A 112 0.57 7.21 -1.69
C MET A 112 2.09 7.47 -1.63
N PHE A 113 2.52 8.72 -1.62
CA PHE A 113 3.94 9.08 -1.43
C PHE A 113 4.48 8.62 -0.08
N GLY A 114 3.68 8.70 0.97
CA GLY A 114 4.04 8.16 2.28
C GLY A 114 4.42 6.68 2.21
N VAL A 115 3.71 5.90 1.39
CA VAL A 115 4.01 4.49 1.14
C VAL A 115 5.23 4.33 0.23
N LEU A 116 5.25 5.00 -0.91
CA LEU A 116 6.31 4.88 -1.93
C LEU A 116 7.70 5.23 -1.36
N TYR A 117 7.78 6.26 -0.52
CA TYR A 117 9.04 6.75 0.07
C TYR A 117 9.25 6.29 1.52
N ARG A 118 8.43 5.36 2.03
CA ARG A 118 8.56 4.81 3.40
C ARG A 118 8.49 5.88 4.50
N LEU A 119 7.75 6.95 4.30
CA LEU A 119 7.68 8.06 5.23
C LEU A 119 6.61 7.83 6.31
N SER A 120 6.90 8.23 7.54
CA SER A 120 5.87 8.41 8.57
C SER A 120 5.05 9.66 8.29
N ASP A 121 3.89 9.82 8.93
CA ASP A 121 3.06 11.02 8.75
C ASP A 121 3.78 12.30 9.16
N ASP A 122 4.65 12.23 10.19
CA ASP A 122 5.46 13.35 10.64
C ASP A 122 6.56 13.69 9.60
N GLU A 123 7.27 12.67 9.11
CA GLU A 123 8.29 12.84 8.06
C GLU A 123 7.67 13.32 6.75
N LEU A 124 6.50 12.78 6.38
CA LEU A 124 5.79 13.21 5.18
C LEU A 124 5.35 14.67 5.29
N ALA A 125 4.72 15.07 6.41
CA ALA A 125 4.37 16.46 6.66
C ALA A 125 5.59 17.41 6.66
N PHE A 126 6.74 16.93 7.12
CA PHE A 126 8.01 17.66 7.03
C PHE A 126 8.51 17.77 5.59
N ARG A 127 8.57 16.64 4.85
CA ARG A 127 9.05 16.58 3.47
C ARG A 127 8.21 17.41 2.51
N LEU A 128 6.91 17.49 2.70
CA LEU A 128 6.01 18.36 1.92
C LEU A 128 6.38 19.85 1.99
N ARG A 129 7.20 20.27 2.97
CA ARG A 129 7.65 21.64 3.18
C ARG A 129 9.14 21.84 2.92
N ASP A 130 9.92 20.78 3.04
CA ASP A 130 11.38 20.80 2.95
C ASP A 130 11.88 20.39 1.56
N SER A 131 11.16 19.48 0.87
CA SER A 131 11.58 18.97 -0.42
C SER A 131 10.96 19.76 -1.57
N ALA A 132 11.80 20.51 -2.28
CA ALA A 132 11.38 21.25 -3.47
C ALA A 132 10.80 20.31 -4.55
N SER A 133 11.38 19.11 -4.73
CA SER A 133 10.85 18.11 -5.69
C SER A 133 9.43 17.67 -5.34
N PHE A 134 9.10 17.45 -4.05
CA PHE A 134 7.74 17.12 -3.63
C PHE A 134 6.79 18.30 -3.84
N MET A 135 7.23 19.51 -3.52
CA MET A 135 6.42 20.73 -3.71
C MET A 135 6.09 20.94 -5.18
N ILE A 136 7.07 20.84 -6.07
CA ILE A 136 6.88 21.01 -7.52
C ILE A 136 5.94 19.95 -8.06
N PHE A 137 6.19 18.66 -7.74
CA PHE A 137 5.34 17.55 -8.20
C PHE A 137 3.89 17.70 -7.76
N LEU A 138 3.65 18.10 -6.52
CA LEU A 138 2.32 18.24 -5.94
C LEU A 138 1.67 19.60 -6.20
N GLY A 139 2.35 20.52 -6.86
CA GLY A 139 1.88 21.89 -7.07
C GLY A 139 1.73 22.69 -5.78
N LEU A 140 2.52 22.37 -4.75
CA LEU A 140 2.51 23.05 -3.45
C LEU A 140 3.37 24.33 -3.47
N THR A 141 2.95 25.30 -2.70
CA THR A 141 3.69 26.55 -2.45
C THR A 141 4.26 26.57 -1.03
N GLU A 142 5.16 27.48 -0.75
CA GLU A 142 5.72 27.68 0.60
C GLU A 142 4.67 28.02 1.67
N ASN A 143 3.50 28.52 1.26
CA ASN A 143 2.38 28.88 2.14
C ASN A 143 1.49 27.66 2.48
N ASP A 144 1.64 26.56 1.75
CA ASP A 144 0.80 25.38 1.92
C ASP A 144 1.26 24.56 3.10
N ARG A 145 0.35 24.38 4.05
CA ARG A 145 0.64 23.65 5.29
C ARG A 145 -0.30 22.45 5.43
N ILE A 146 0.22 21.30 5.12
CA ILE A 146 -0.46 20.03 5.30
C ILE A 146 0.09 19.39 6.58
N SER A 147 -0.77 19.22 7.57
CA SER A 147 -0.38 18.66 8.87
C SER A 147 -0.44 17.13 8.84
N ARG A 148 0.32 16.46 9.72
CA ARG A 148 0.22 15.02 9.92
C ARG A 148 -1.22 14.58 10.25
N GLN A 149 -1.96 15.41 10.99
CA GLN A 149 -3.35 15.13 11.35
C GLN A 149 -4.26 15.10 10.12
N SER A 150 -4.04 15.99 9.15
CA SER A 150 -4.75 15.98 7.87
C SER A 150 -4.42 14.71 7.07
N ILE A 151 -3.14 14.35 6.97
CA ILE A 151 -2.68 13.13 6.28
C ILE A 151 -3.33 11.90 6.90
N TRP A 152 -3.27 11.77 8.22
CA TRP A 152 -3.89 10.68 8.97
C TRP A 152 -5.41 10.61 8.71
N GLN A 153 -6.11 11.75 8.75
CA GLN A 153 -7.56 11.81 8.57
C GLN A 153 -8.00 11.35 7.18
N TYR A 154 -7.31 11.78 6.13
CA TYR A 154 -7.62 11.36 4.76
C TYR A 154 -7.31 9.88 4.56
N ARG A 155 -6.20 9.38 5.11
CA ARG A 155 -5.90 7.94 5.08
C ARG A 155 -6.98 7.11 5.77
N GLU A 156 -7.54 7.57 6.89
CA GLU A 156 -8.67 6.90 7.54
C GLU A 156 -9.95 6.91 6.66
N TYR A 157 -10.21 7.99 5.93
CA TYR A 157 -11.31 8.00 4.95
C TYR A 157 -11.08 6.95 3.86
N PHE A 158 -9.90 6.89 3.27
CA PHE A 158 -9.55 5.94 2.22
C PHE A 158 -9.60 4.49 2.73
N THR A 159 -9.09 4.25 3.93
CA THR A 159 -9.14 2.93 4.58
C THR A 159 -10.58 2.50 4.85
N ASN A 160 -11.38 3.36 5.45
CA ASN A 160 -12.74 3.01 5.86
C ASN A 160 -13.69 2.86 4.68
N GLY A 161 -13.49 3.63 3.64
CA GLY A 161 -14.26 3.58 2.40
C GLY A 161 -13.82 2.51 1.41
N GLY A 162 -12.76 1.73 1.69
CA GLY A 162 -12.24 0.69 0.79
C GLY A 162 -11.55 1.22 -0.46
N LEU A 163 -11.24 2.53 -0.51
CA LEU A 163 -10.72 3.19 -1.72
C LEU A 163 -9.37 2.62 -2.18
N CYS A 164 -8.49 2.26 -1.22
CA CYS A 164 -7.16 1.78 -1.56
C CYS A 164 -7.20 0.52 -2.43
N GLU A 165 -8.08 -0.42 -2.12
CA GLU A 165 -8.31 -1.64 -2.91
C GLU A 165 -8.98 -1.31 -4.24
N SER A 166 -10.06 -0.53 -4.23
CA SER A 166 -10.80 -0.16 -5.43
C SER A 166 -9.90 0.48 -6.50
N LEU A 167 -9.08 1.46 -6.12
CA LEU A 167 -8.18 2.13 -7.06
C LEU A 167 -7.04 1.23 -7.53
N ALA A 168 -6.50 0.37 -6.66
CA ALA A 168 -5.46 -0.58 -7.05
C ALA A 168 -6.00 -1.59 -8.07
N ARG A 169 -7.18 -2.15 -7.86
CA ARG A 169 -7.85 -3.07 -8.80
C ARG A 169 -8.11 -2.41 -10.14
N ARG A 170 -8.68 -1.20 -10.14
CA ARG A 170 -8.92 -0.45 -11.36
C ARG A 170 -7.63 -0.18 -12.13
N HIS A 171 -6.53 0.15 -11.43
CA HIS A 171 -5.24 0.32 -12.09
C HIS A 171 -4.72 -0.99 -12.71
N ILE A 172 -4.93 -2.13 -12.04
CA ILE A 172 -4.60 -3.46 -12.57
C ILE A 172 -5.43 -3.77 -13.82
N GLU A 173 -6.72 -3.48 -13.82
CA GLU A 173 -7.59 -3.63 -14.99
C GLU A 173 -7.07 -2.79 -16.17
N GLU A 174 -6.73 -1.52 -15.95
CA GLU A 174 -6.13 -0.64 -16.98
C GLU A 174 -4.81 -1.19 -17.53
N LEU A 175 -3.95 -1.76 -16.67
CA LEU A 175 -2.69 -2.39 -17.10
C LEU A 175 -2.96 -3.67 -17.92
N THR A 176 -4.01 -4.41 -17.62
CA THR A 176 -4.45 -5.58 -18.38
C THR A 176 -5.00 -5.17 -19.73
N ASP A 177 -5.86 -4.16 -19.79
CA ASP A 177 -6.44 -3.63 -21.02
C ASP A 177 -5.40 -3.08 -22.00
N THR A 178 -4.30 -2.52 -21.45
CA THR A 178 -3.17 -2.04 -22.27
C THR A 178 -2.21 -3.16 -22.70
N GLY A 179 -2.44 -4.41 -22.27
CA GLY A 179 -1.60 -5.56 -22.59
C GLY A 179 -0.25 -5.59 -21.86
N LEU A 180 -0.05 -4.75 -20.84
CA LEU A 180 1.16 -4.76 -20.01
C LEU A 180 1.17 -5.95 -19.06
N ILE A 181 0.01 -6.42 -18.63
CA ILE A 181 -0.17 -7.65 -17.84
C ILE A 181 -0.50 -8.79 -18.79
N GLY A 182 0.35 -9.84 -18.77
CA GLY A 182 0.19 -11.01 -19.61
C GLY A 182 -0.80 -12.03 -19.03
N ASN A 183 -1.25 -12.96 -19.88
CA ASN A 183 -2.19 -14.03 -19.53
C ASN A 183 -1.53 -15.42 -19.59
N ALA A 184 -0.21 -15.51 -19.40
CA ALA A 184 0.52 -16.79 -19.52
C ALA A 184 0.55 -17.54 -18.18
N ALA A 185 0.97 -16.88 -17.13
CA ALA A 185 1.15 -17.52 -15.83
C ALA A 185 1.05 -16.54 -14.66
N ARG A 186 0.60 -17.08 -13.52
CA ARG A 186 0.55 -16.39 -12.22
C ARG A 186 1.48 -17.07 -11.23
N ILE A 187 2.14 -16.27 -10.41
CA ILE A 187 2.99 -16.74 -9.31
C ILE A 187 2.34 -16.31 -8.00
N LEU A 188 2.07 -17.27 -7.11
CA LEU A 188 1.61 -17.00 -5.75
C LEU A 188 2.70 -17.30 -4.74
N ASP A 189 2.95 -16.36 -3.86
CA ASP A 189 3.83 -16.56 -2.69
C ASP A 189 3.40 -15.66 -1.53
N GLY A 190 3.90 -15.98 -0.33
CA GLY A 190 3.60 -15.26 0.89
C GLY A 190 4.85 -14.63 1.54
N SER A 191 4.77 -13.35 1.90
CA SER A 191 5.80 -12.67 2.68
C SER A 191 5.27 -12.23 4.04
N PHE A 192 6.13 -12.27 5.07
CA PHE A 192 5.79 -11.78 6.40
C PHE A 192 5.91 -10.28 6.48
N VAL A 193 4.93 -9.66 7.13
CA VAL A 193 4.96 -8.24 7.48
C VAL A 193 4.86 -8.11 8.98
N GLU A 194 5.94 -7.63 9.58
CA GLU A 194 6.01 -7.47 11.02
C GLU A 194 5.14 -6.30 11.49
N ALA A 195 4.44 -6.53 12.60
CA ALA A 195 3.74 -5.49 13.35
C ALA A 195 4.51 -5.15 14.63
N ARG A 196 4.17 -4.00 15.22
CA ARG A 196 4.78 -3.58 16.49
C ARG A 196 4.53 -4.63 17.58
N LYS A 197 5.60 -5.23 18.08
CA LYS A 197 5.54 -6.20 19.17
C LYS A 197 4.95 -5.55 20.42
N GLN A 198 4.01 -6.23 21.03
CA GLN A 198 3.27 -5.74 22.20
C GLN A 198 3.37 -6.72 23.36
N ARG A 199 3.28 -6.19 24.57
CA ARG A 199 3.24 -7.00 25.80
C ARG A 199 1.79 -7.13 26.26
N ASN A 200 1.29 -8.36 26.31
CA ASN A 200 -0.02 -8.72 26.86
C ASN A 200 0.20 -9.74 27.98
N THR A 201 -0.73 -9.81 28.93
CA THR A 201 -0.74 -10.92 29.90
C THR A 201 -1.17 -12.22 29.20
N ARG A 202 -1.01 -13.33 29.91
CA ARG A 202 -1.42 -14.64 29.39
C ARG A 202 -2.93 -14.69 29.20
N GLU A 203 -3.69 -14.17 30.19
CA GLU A 203 -5.13 -14.08 30.17
C GLU A 203 -5.63 -13.20 29.00
N GLU A 204 -5.04 -12.02 28.82
CA GLU A 204 -5.36 -11.14 27.68
C GLU A 204 -5.14 -11.86 26.35
N ASN A 205 -4.03 -12.58 26.19
CA ASN A 205 -3.76 -13.35 24.97
C ASN A 205 -4.75 -14.51 24.76
N ASP A 206 -5.16 -15.18 25.83
CA ASP A 206 -6.16 -16.25 25.75
C ASP A 206 -7.53 -15.72 25.35
N LEU A 207 -7.96 -14.57 25.88
CA LEU A 207 -9.20 -13.91 25.49
C LEU A 207 -9.18 -13.49 24.01
N ILE A 208 -8.07 -12.95 23.52
CA ILE A 208 -7.91 -12.60 22.10
C ILE A 208 -7.97 -13.84 21.22
N LYS A 209 -7.26 -14.92 21.58
CA LYS A 209 -7.12 -16.11 20.73
C LYS A 209 -8.34 -17.02 20.75
N LYS A 210 -8.92 -17.27 21.94
CA LYS A 210 -9.99 -18.25 22.13
C LYS A 210 -11.37 -17.64 22.02
N GLN A 211 -11.54 -16.37 22.38
CA GLN A 211 -12.82 -15.69 22.40
C GLN A 211 -12.97 -14.56 21.37
N GLY A 212 -11.91 -14.27 20.61
CA GLY A 212 -11.94 -13.23 19.58
C GLY A 212 -12.16 -11.80 20.13
N LYS A 213 -11.81 -11.56 21.41
CA LYS A 213 -12.00 -10.23 22.04
C LYS A 213 -11.17 -9.17 21.34
N THR A 214 -11.81 -8.03 21.04
CA THR A 214 -11.19 -6.87 20.42
C THR A 214 -10.44 -6.01 21.44
N ALA A 215 -9.62 -5.08 20.95
CA ALA A 215 -8.94 -4.11 21.81
C ALA A 215 -9.93 -3.25 22.61
N GLN A 216 -11.11 -2.95 22.06
CA GLN A 216 -12.16 -2.20 22.75
C GLN A 216 -12.78 -3.03 23.87
N ASP A 217 -12.99 -4.33 23.68
CA ASP A 217 -13.57 -5.20 24.72
C ASP A 217 -12.63 -5.37 25.91
N LEU A 218 -11.32 -5.42 25.66
CA LEU A 218 -10.32 -5.67 26.70
C LEU A 218 -9.84 -4.40 27.41
N TRP A 219 -9.74 -3.30 26.68
CA TRP A 219 -9.12 -2.06 27.16
C TRP A 219 -9.96 -0.81 26.90
N GLY A 220 -11.27 -0.93 26.65
CA GLY A 220 -12.16 0.19 26.35
C GLY A 220 -12.18 1.27 27.40
N THR A 221 -11.95 0.92 28.68
CA THR A 221 -11.79 1.88 29.78
C THR A 221 -10.49 2.72 29.68
N ASN A 222 -9.51 2.27 28.90
CA ASN A 222 -8.28 3.01 28.61
C ASN A 222 -8.10 3.16 27.09
N PRO A 223 -8.70 4.21 26.49
CA PRO A 223 -8.66 4.42 25.04
C PRO A 223 -7.26 4.55 24.46
N TYR A 224 -6.30 5.06 25.22
CA TYR A 224 -4.90 5.16 24.78
C TYR A 224 -4.25 3.78 24.65
N LYS A 225 -4.49 2.89 25.62
CA LYS A 225 -4.01 1.50 25.56
C LYS A 225 -4.71 0.74 24.42
N ALA A 226 -6.03 0.84 24.31
CA ALA A 226 -6.81 0.17 23.27
C ALA A 226 -6.34 0.52 21.85
N ARG A 227 -6.01 1.78 21.57
CA ARG A 227 -5.52 2.25 20.25
C ARG A 227 -4.14 1.73 19.89
N GLN A 228 -3.34 1.28 20.86
CA GLN A 228 -1.98 0.78 20.65
C GLN A 228 -1.90 -0.74 20.55
N LYS A 229 -2.99 -1.44 20.85
CA LYS A 229 -3.03 -2.90 20.88
C LYS A 229 -3.62 -3.47 19.59
N ASP A 230 -2.82 -4.29 18.94
CA ASP A 230 -3.23 -5.03 17.74
C ASP A 230 -3.76 -6.41 18.15
N THR A 231 -5.06 -6.59 18.04
CA THR A 231 -5.74 -7.86 18.37
C THR A 231 -5.86 -8.80 17.18
N ASP A 232 -5.49 -8.35 15.98
CA ASP A 232 -5.56 -9.15 14.75
C ASP A 232 -4.21 -9.80 14.42
N ALA A 233 -3.11 -9.11 14.71
CA ALA A 233 -1.75 -9.64 14.51
C ALA A 233 -1.52 -10.91 15.33
N ARG A 234 -0.77 -11.87 14.76
CA ARG A 234 -0.48 -13.16 15.39
C ARG A 234 1.00 -13.48 15.35
N TRP A 235 1.41 -14.29 16.31
CA TRP A 235 2.72 -14.92 16.32
C TRP A 235 2.72 -16.15 15.41
N THR A 236 3.80 -16.28 14.64
CA THR A 236 4.13 -17.50 13.89
C THR A 236 5.61 -17.81 14.01
N LYS A 237 6.00 -19.04 13.62
CA LYS A 237 7.38 -19.50 13.60
C LYS A 237 7.70 -20.06 12.21
N LYS A 238 8.78 -19.58 11.58
CA LYS A 238 9.35 -20.15 10.35
C LYS A 238 10.81 -20.50 10.62
N GLY A 239 11.13 -21.79 10.54
CA GLY A 239 12.45 -22.24 10.96
C GLY A 239 12.71 -21.94 12.44
N ASN A 240 13.78 -21.20 12.74
CA ASN A 240 14.13 -20.75 14.10
C ASN A 240 13.66 -19.33 14.44
N GLU A 241 13.10 -18.60 13.47
CA GLU A 241 12.65 -17.22 13.65
C GLU A 241 11.18 -17.13 14.05
N ARG A 242 10.87 -16.15 14.89
CA ARG A 242 9.51 -15.85 15.36
C ARG A 242 9.08 -14.50 14.82
N HIS A 243 7.97 -14.48 14.11
CA HIS A 243 7.37 -13.28 13.53
C HIS A 243 6.08 -12.93 14.24
N PHE A 244 5.87 -11.65 14.54
CA PHE A 244 4.60 -11.11 15.05
C PHE A 244 4.05 -10.12 14.06
N GLY A 245 2.88 -10.39 13.52
CA GLY A 245 2.25 -9.49 12.54
C GLY A 245 1.28 -10.21 11.63
N TYR A 246 1.48 -9.98 10.35
CA TYR A 246 0.63 -10.42 9.25
C TYR A 246 1.45 -11.17 8.20
N LYS A 247 0.75 -11.82 7.30
CA LYS A 247 1.29 -12.39 6.08
C LYS A 247 0.56 -11.79 4.89
N ILE A 248 1.32 -11.40 3.89
CA ILE A 248 0.80 -10.92 2.61
C ILE A 248 0.97 -12.04 1.61
N HIS A 249 -0.14 -12.42 0.98
CA HIS A 249 -0.16 -13.36 -0.13
C HIS A 249 -0.33 -12.53 -1.40
N ALA A 250 0.66 -12.55 -2.28
CA ALA A 250 0.63 -11.79 -3.52
C ALA A 250 0.53 -12.72 -4.72
N LEU A 251 -0.43 -12.45 -5.60
CA LEU A 251 -0.53 -13.05 -6.93
C LEU A 251 0.13 -12.09 -7.92
N VAL A 252 1.11 -12.57 -8.66
CA VAL A 252 1.98 -11.75 -9.52
C VAL A 252 1.98 -12.30 -10.94
N ASP A 253 1.95 -11.42 -11.94
CA ASP A 253 2.22 -11.78 -13.32
C ASP A 253 3.68 -12.24 -13.51
N GLU A 254 3.89 -13.40 -14.12
CA GLU A 254 5.23 -13.97 -14.25
C GLU A 254 6.17 -13.08 -15.06
N LEU A 255 5.72 -12.52 -16.17
CA LEU A 255 6.58 -11.83 -17.13
C LEU A 255 6.84 -10.38 -16.74
N ALA A 256 5.80 -9.60 -16.60
CA ALA A 256 5.92 -8.18 -16.32
C ALA A 256 6.11 -7.86 -14.84
N LYS A 257 5.86 -8.83 -13.93
CA LYS A 257 6.03 -8.72 -12.48
C LYS A 257 5.09 -7.69 -11.83
N PHE A 258 3.91 -7.46 -12.40
CA PHE A 258 2.86 -6.70 -11.73
C PHE A 258 2.19 -7.55 -10.66
N VAL A 259 1.86 -6.93 -9.54
CA VAL A 259 1.00 -7.57 -8.51
C VAL A 259 -0.45 -7.45 -8.98
N ILE A 260 -1.07 -8.61 -9.24
CA ILE A 260 -2.47 -8.71 -9.72
C ILE A 260 -3.45 -8.68 -8.56
N PHE A 261 -3.08 -9.38 -7.49
CA PHE A 261 -3.91 -9.49 -6.30
C PHE A 261 -3.06 -9.54 -5.04
N SER A 262 -3.63 -9.07 -3.93
CA SER A 262 -2.98 -9.15 -2.62
C SER A 262 -3.99 -9.44 -1.53
N HIS A 263 -3.71 -10.47 -0.73
CA HIS A 263 -4.52 -10.83 0.42
C HIS A 263 -3.71 -10.80 1.70
N VAL A 264 -4.25 -10.16 2.74
CA VAL A 264 -3.56 -10.01 4.04
C VAL A 264 -4.23 -10.90 5.08
N THR A 265 -3.45 -11.74 5.73
CA THR A 265 -3.91 -12.60 6.81
C THR A 265 -3.09 -12.39 8.07
N PRO A 266 -3.60 -12.77 9.26
CA PRO A 266 -2.75 -12.95 10.44
C PRO A 266 -1.59 -13.92 10.15
N ALA A 267 -0.40 -13.66 10.68
CA ALA A 267 0.82 -14.41 10.32
C ALA A 267 0.75 -15.92 10.57
N ASN A 268 -0.17 -16.39 11.41
CA ASN A 268 -0.34 -17.81 11.70
C ASN A 268 -1.21 -18.59 10.68
N VAL A 269 -1.81 -17.91 9.71
CA VAL A 269 -2.58 -18.57 8.65
C VAL A 269 -1.60 -19.24 7.69
N HIS A 270 -1.87 -20.50 7.34
CA HIS A 270 -1.03 -21.27 6.42
C HIS A 270 -1.29 -20.84 4.97
N ASP A 271 -0.23 -20.78 4.16
CA ASP A 271 -0.30 -20.28 2.77
C ASP A 271 -1.31 -21.04 1.91
N SER A 272 -1.43 -22.34 2.11
CA SER A 272 -2.38 -23.19 1.38
C SER A 272 -3.87 -22.92 1.65
N GLN A 273 -4.19 -22.07 2.63
CA GLN A 273 -5.59 -21.74 2.98
C GLN A 273 -6.15 -20.53 2.24
N VAL A 274 -5.34 -19.87 1.41
CA VAL A 274 -5.73 -18.60 0.78
C VAL A 274 -6.08 -18.73 -0.71
N LEU A 275 -5.97 -19.91 -1.32
CA LEU A 275 -6.18 -20.12 -2.75
C LEU A 275 -7.52 -19.59 -3.24
N GLU A 276 -8.63 -19.98 -2.59
CA GLU A 276 -9.99 -19.57 -2.94
C GLU A 276 -10.22 -18.04 -2.77
N ALA A 277 -9.39 -17.38 -1.95
CA ALA A 277 -9.47 -15.94 -1.75
C ALA A 277 -8.62 -15.13 -2.74
N VAL A 278 -7.68 -15.78 -3.42
CA VAL A 278 -6.65 -15.13 -4.27
C VAL A 278 -6.91 -15.39 -5.75
N LEU A 279 -7.45 -16.55 -6.11
CA LEU A 279 -7.72 -16.92 -7.50
C LEU A 279 -9.10 -16.41 -7.93
N GLY A 280 -9.21 -16.03 -9.20
CA GLY A 280 -10.44 -15.55 -9.83
C GLY A 280 -10.68 -16.20 -11.20
N ASP A 281 -11.89 -16.00 -11.75
CA ASP A 281 -12.27 -16.51 -13.08
C ASP A 281 -11.39 -15.92 -14.20
N GLU A 282 -10.82 -14.74 -13.98
CA GLU A 282 -9.89 -14.06 -14.87
C GLU A 282 -8.56 -14.80 -15.07
N ASP A 283 -8.21 -15.73 -14.18
CA ASP A 283 -6.97 -16.51 -14.25
C ASP A 283 -7.14 -17.83 -15.05
N GLN A 284 -8.32 -18.11 -15.57
CA GLN A 284 -8.63 -19.33 -16.34
C GLN A 284 -7.70 -19.49 -17.54
N GLY A 285 -7.23 -20.71 -17.75
CA GLY A 285 -6.32 -21.09 -18.85
C GLY A 285 -4.85 -20.76 -18.60
N MET A 286 -4.49 -20.11 -17.49
CA MET A 286 -3.14 -19.74 -17.14
C MET A 286 -2.41 -20.84 -16.35
N GLU A 287 -1.08 -20.81 -16.37
CA GLU A 287 -0.29 -21.62 -15.44
C GLU A 287 -0.23 -20.99 -14.05
N PHE A 288 -0.30 -21.82 -13.02
CA PHE A 288 -0.20 -21.40 -11.62
C PHE A 288 1.11 -21.92 -11.01
N LEU A 289 2.02 -21.01 -10.70
CA LEU A 289 3.31 -21.30 -10.10
C LEU A 289 3.29 -21.01 -8.59
N ALA A 290 3.67 -22.00 -7.79
CA ALA A 290 3.78 -21.84 -6.34
C ALA A 290 4.83 -22.78 -5.75
N ASP A 291 5.12 -22.60 -4.46
CA ASP A 291 6.02 -23.50 -3.73
C ASP A 291 5.35 -24.83 -3.36
N SER A 292 6.10 -25.71 -2.71
CA SER A 292 5.61 -27.02 -2.29
C SER A 292 4.55 -27.01 -1.18
N ALA A 293 4.25 -25.87 -0.59
CA ALA A 293 3.14 -25.73 0.38
C ALA A 293 1.77 -25.94 -0.27
N TYR A 294 1.70 -25.75 -1.59
CA TYR A 294 0.48 -25.89 -2.40
C TYR A 294 0.40 -27.23 -3.15
N SER A 295 1.31 -28.20 -2.88
CA SER A 295 1.34 -29.50 -3.58
C SER A 295 0.36 -30.53 -3.04
N GLY A 296 -0.50 -30.20 -2.07
CA GLY A 296 -1.53 -31.11 -1.55
C GLY A 296 -2.65 -31.37 -2.57
N ALA A 297 -3.23 -32.57 -2.58
CA ALA A 297 -4.28 -32.94 -3.52
C ALA A 297 -5.46 -31.93 -3.53
N LYS A 298 -5.91 -31.50 -2.34
CA LYS A 298 -6.97 -30.49 -2.22
C LYS A 298 -6.59 -29.17 -2.85
N GLN A 299 -5.33 -28.71 -2.70
CA GLN A 299 -4.83 -27.47 -3.29
C GLN A 299 -4.77 -27.54 -4.80
N LEU A 300 -4.33 -28.67 -5.34
CA LEU A 300 -4.30 -28.90 -6.79
C LEU A 300 -5.72 -28.91 -7.37
N GLU A 301 -6.67 -29.59 -6.71
CA GLU A 301 -8.08 -29.59 -7.09
C GLU A 301 -8.68 -28.18 -7.11
N ILE A 302 -8.37 -27.34 -6.11
CA ILE A 302 -8.81 -25.94 -6.10
C ILE A 302 -8.22 -25.19 -7.30
N ILE A 303 -6.91 -25.29 -7.58
CA ILE A 303 -6.28 -24.62 -8.71
C ILE A 303 -6.92 -25.05 -10.04
N GLU A 304 -7.13 -26.34 -10.22
CA GLU A 304 -7.77 -26.90 -11.42
C GLU A 304 -9.23 -26.47 -11.54
N SER A 305 -9.96 -26.29 -10.41
CA SER A 305 -11.36 -25.82 -10.42
C SER A 305 -11.50 -24.38 -10.93
N PHE A 306 -10.45 -23.53 -10.81
CA PHE A 306 -10.36 -22.23 -11.46
C PHE A 306 -9.87 -22.31 -12.92
N GLY A 307 -9.76 -23.52 -13.49
CA GLY A 307 -9.31 -23.71 -14.87
C GLY A 307 -7.83 -23.41 -15.09
N MET A 308 -7.02 -23.37 -14.04
CA MET A 308 -5.58 -23.12 -14.13
C MET A 308 -4.78 -24.45 -14.20
N THR A 309 -3.61 -24.40 -14.82
CA THR A 309 -2.68 -25.53 -14.87
C THR A 309 -1.66 -25.43 -13.73
N PRO A 310 -1.64 -26.37 -12.75
CA PRO A 310 -0.73 -26.28 -11.61
C PRO A 310 0.73 -26.59 -12.01
N VAL A 311 1.63 -25.65 -11.79
CA VAL A 311 3.08 -25.77 -11.94
C VAL A 311 3.74 -25.63 -10.54
N VAL A 312 3.28 -26.48 -9.63
CA VAL A 312 3.69 -26.46 -8.21
C VAL A 312 4.92 -27.35 -8.00
N CYS A 313 5.84 -26.92 -7.12
CA CYS A 313 7.00 -27.73 -6.75
C CYS A 313 6.57 -28.97 -5.96
N GLU A 314 7.13 -30.12 -6.30
CA GLU A 314 6.89 -31.38 -5.62
C GLU A 314 7.56 -31.39 -4.24
N LYS A 315 6.91 -31.99 -3.26
CA LYS A 315 7.40 -32.10 -1.88
C LYS A 315 7.93 -33.50 -1.58
N GLY A 316 9.21 -33.59 -1.28
CA GLY A 316 9.79 -34.82 -0.72
C GLY A 316 9.52 -34.95 0.77
N THR A 317 9.45 -36.18 1.26
CA THR A 317 9.39 -36.50 2.70
C THR A 317 10.63 -37.29 3.11
N SER A 318 10.86 -37.42 4.43
CA SER A 318 11.96 -38.26 4.95
C SER A 318 11.85 -39.72 4.49
N LYS A 319 10.61 -40.21 4.26
CA LYS A 319 10.35 -41.60 3.83
C LYS A 319 10.40 -41.76 2.31
N THR A 320 10.06 -40.71 1.57
CA THR A 320 10.03 -40.67 0.09
C THR A 320 10.77 -39.42 -0.38
N PRO A 321 12.09 -39.46 -0.45
CA PRO A 321 12.88 -38.34 -0.96
C PRO A 321 12.61 -38.15 -2.46
N LEU A 322 12.80 -36.93 -2.94
CA LEU A 322 12.63 -36.58 -4.36
C LEU A 322 13.67 -37.32 -5.20
N THR A 323 13.23 -37.86 -6.35
CA THR A 323 14.11 -38.41 -7.40
C THR A 323 14.94 -37.29 -8.04
N GLU A 324 16.01 -37.65 -8.75
CA GLU A 324 16.85 -36.66 -9.46
C GLU A 324 16.06 -35.93 -10.56
N GLU A 325 15.15 -36.60 -11.21
CA GLU A 325 14.24 -36.00 -12.19
C GLU A 325 13.32 -34.96 -11.55
N GLN A 326 12.69 -35.32 -10.45
CA GLN A 326 11.85 -34.40 -9.68
C GLN A 326 12.62 -33.18 -9.16
N LYS A 327 13.85 -33.39 -8.71
CA LYS A 327 14.74 -32.27 -8.32
C LYS A 327 15.07 -31.36 -9.50
N LYS A 328 15.31 -31.92 -10.68
CA LYS A 328 15.56 -31.16 -11.91
C LYS A 328 14.33 -30.34 -12.30
N ASN A 329 13.15 -30.96 -12.28
CA ASN A 329 11.87 -30.30 -12.57
C ASN A 329 11.58 -29.19 -11.55
N ASN A 330 11.80 -29.43 -10.25
CA ASN A 330 11.65 -28.41 -9.22
C ASN A 330 12.60 -27.23 -9.39
N ARG A 331 13.84 -27.46 -9.86
CA ARG A 331 14.77 -26.35 -10.20
C ARG A 331 14.24 -25.48 -11.34
N ALA A 332 13.66 -26.09 -12.37
CA ALA A 332 13.04 -25.36 -13.48
C ALA A 332 11.82 -24.53 -13.01
N LYS A 333 10.93 -25.13 -12.21
CA LYS A 333 9.78 -24.45 -11.61
C LYS A 333 10.21 -23.30 -10.68
N ALA A 334 11.21 -23.54 -9.83
CA ALA A 334 11.76 -22.53 -8.92
C ALA A 334 12.41 -21.35 -9.65
N SER A 335 13.09 -21.61 -10.78
CA SER A 335 13.68 -20.55 -11.61
C SER A 335 12.65 -19.57 -12.19
N ARG A 336 11.46 -20.06 -12.52
CA ARG A 336 10.33 -19.21 -12.93
C ARG A 336 9.72 -18.47 -11.75
N ARG A 337 9.47 -19.19 -10.64
CA ARG A 337 8.87 -18.67 -9.42
C ARG A 337 9.70 -17.56 -8.76
N CYS A 338 11.03 -17.62 -8.82
CA CYS A 338 11.90 -16.63 -8.15
C CYS A 338 11.66 -15.17 -8.62
N ARG A 339 10.92 -14.96 -9.70
CA ARG A 339 10.54 -13.62 -10.17
C ARG A 339 9.70 -12.85 -9.15
N ILE A 340 8.91 -13.52 -8.32
CA ILE A 340 8.14 -12.88 -7.24
C ILE A 340 9.06 -12.35 -6.13
N GLU A 341 10.23 -12.96 -5.94
CA GLU A 341 11.23 -12.50 -4.96
C GLU A 341 11.76 -11.10 -5.32
N HIS A 342 11.81 -10.74 -6.60
CA HIS A 342 12.14 -9.38 -7.05
C HIS A 342 11.04 -8.37 -6.65
N VAL A 343 9.77 -8.79 -6.69
CA VAL A 343 8.62 -7.97 -6.27
C VAL A 343 8.71 -7.71 -4.78
N PHE A 344 8.83 -8.76 -3.98
CA PHE A 344 8.98 -8.64 -2.52
C PHE A 344 10.24 -7.86 -2.17
N GLY A 345 11.37 -8.13 -2.81
CA GLY A 345 12.62 -7.41 -2.59
C GLY A 345 12.50 -5.91 -2.83
N PHE A 346 11.79 -5.48 -3.86
CA PHE A 346 11.51 -4.05 -4.10
C PHE A 346 10.60 -3.47 -3.01
N ILE A 347 9.49 -4.15 -2.71
CA ILE A 347 8.54 -3.72 -1.68
C ILE A 347 9.21 -3.64 -0.30
N GLU A 348 10.02 -4.62 0.07
CA GLU A 348 10.68 -4.68 1.37
C GLU A 348 11.81 -3.65 1.52
N ASN A 349 12.70 -3.56 0.52
CA ASN A 349 13.90 -2.73 0.61
C ASN A 349 13.63 -1.27 0.23
N SER A 350 12.89 -1.02 -0.86
CA SER A 350 12.66 0.34 -1.35
C SER A 350 11.46 1.01 -0.69
N MET A 351 10.37 0.25 -0.41
CA MET A 351 9.15 0.80 0.15
C MET A 351 8.95 0.48 1.65
N GLY A 352 9.85 -0.32 2.25
CA GLY A 352 9.81 -0.70 3.66
C GLY A 352 8.61 -1.56 4.03
N GLY A 353 8.12 -2.37 3.09
CA GLY A 353 6.94 -3.21 3.23
C GLY A 353 7.07 -4.38 4.20
N SER A 354 8.26 -4.65 4.74
CA SER A 354 8.47 -5.67 5.77
C SER A 354 7.90 -5.33 7.15
N PHE A 355 7.46 -4.08 7.37
CA PHE A 355 6.93 -3.62 8.65
C PHE A 355 5.75 -2.67 8.48
N VAL A 356 4.64 -2.92 9.20
CA VAL A 356 3.48 -2.02 9.24
C VAL A 356 3.47 -1.17 10.50
N ARG A 357 3.20 0.13 10.32
CA ARG A 357 3.06 1.10 11.42
C ARG A 357 1.62 1.22 11.93
N CYS A 358 0.65 0.78 11.15
CA CYS A 358 -0.76 0.80 11.51
C CYS A 358 -1.12 -0.37 12.44
N VAL A 359 -2.28 -0.28 13.09
CA VAL A 359 -2.82 -1.26 14.02
C VAL A 359 -4.12 -1.82 13.45
N GLY A 360 -4.22 -3.15 13.42
CA GLY A 360 -5.40 -3.89 12.98
C GLY A 360 -5.38 -4.30 11.51
N LEU A 361 -6.05 -5.41 11.21
CA LEU A 361 -6.07 -6.04 9.89
C LEU A 361 -6.61 -5.10 8.81
N LYS A 362 -7.70 -4.37 9.08
CA LYS A 362 -8.32 -3.45 8.12
C LYS A 362 -7.34 -2.37 7.62
N ARG A 363 -6.59 -1.74 8.52
CA ARG A 363 -5.61 -0.71 8.15
C ARG A 363 -4.39 -1.32 7.44
N THR A 364 -3.98 -2.51 7.86
CA THR A 364 -2.89 -3.26 7.22
C THR A 364 -3.27 -3.66 5.79
N THR A 365 -4.50 -4.11 5.57
CA THR A 365 -5.01 -4.43 4.23
C THR A 365 -5.06 -3.19 3.33
N ALA A 366 -5.58 -2.08 3.82
CA ALA A 366 -5.60 -0.83 3.06
C ALA A 366 -4.19 -0.32 2.73
N TYR A 367 -3.26 -0.38 3.69
CA TYR A 367 -1.86 -0.04 3.48
C TYR A 367 -1.22 -0.94 2.42
N GLN A 368 -1.51 -2.23 2.45
CA GLN A 368 -1.00 -3.17 1.47
C GLN A 368 -1.53 -2.90 0.06
N TRP A 369 -2.81 -2.57 -0.10
CA TRP A 369 -3.35 -2.18 -1.40
C TRP A 369 -2.75 -0.87 -1.93
N LEU A 370 -2.45 0.09 -1.07
CA LEU A 370 -1.65 1.27 -1.45
C LEU A 370 -0.23 0.89 -1.87
N THR A 371 0.38 -0.10 -1.21
CA THR A 371 1.70 -0.62 -1.57
C THR A 371 1.67 -1.29 -2.95
N VAL A 372 0.65 -2.09 -3.23
CA VAL A 372 0.42 -2.70 -4.55
C VAL A 372 0.26 -1.62 -5.62
N PHE A 373 -0.59 -0.63 -5.38
CA PHE A 373 -0.79 0.48 -6.31
C PHE A 373 0.52 1.23 -6.60
N ALA A 374 1.27 1.61 -5.56
CA ALA A 374 2.53 2.34 -5.69
C ALA A 374 3.63 1.48 -6.36
N TYR A 375 3.69 0.18 -6.05
CA TYR A 375 4.61 -0.76 -6.70
C TYR A 375 4.29 -0.89 -8.19
N ASN A 376 3.03 -1.16 -8.54
CA ASN A 376 2.60 -1.34 -9.93
C ASN A 376 2.83 -0.06 -10.74
N LEU A 377 2.57 1.10 -10.15
CA LEU A 377 2.86 2.39 -10.77
C LEU A 377 4.36 2.58 -11.04
N SER A 378 5.21 2.25 -10.06
CA SER A 378 6.67 2.29 -10.23
C SER A 378 7.14 1.31 -11.30
N ARG A 379 6.52 0.13 -11.37
CA ARG A 379 6.83 -0.88 -12.37
C ARG A 379 6.41 -0.47 -13.76
N GLN A 380 5.25 0.17 -13.90
CA GLN A 380 4.78 0.75 -15.16
C GLN A 380 5.78 1.77 -15.69
N VAL A 381 6.22 2.73 -14.87
CA VAL A 381 7.24 3.72 -15.25
C VAL A 381 8.53 3.05 -15.73
N GLN A 382 8.99 1.98 -15.05
CA GLN A 382 10.20 1.24 -15.46
C GLN A 382 10.07 0.53 -16.82
N LEU A 383 8.85 0.14 -17.20
CA LEU A 383 8.63 -0.57 -18.47
C LEU A 383 8.37 0.38 -19.65
N GLN A 384 7.96 1.60 -19.38
CA GLN A 384 7.64 2.63 -20.38
C GLN A 384 8.80 3.59 -20.65
N GLY A 385 9.76 3.70 -19.76
CA GLY A 385 10.95 4.53 -19.86
C GLY A 385 12.21 3.76 -20.02
#